data_d29f727266c0118c979260a12802d523
#
_entry.id   d29f727266c0118c979260a12802d523
#
_cell.length_a   1.000
_cell.length_b   1.000
_cell.length_c   1.000
_cell.angle_alpha   90.00
_cell.angle_beta   90.00
_cell.angle_gamma   90.00
#
_symmetry.space_group_name_H-M   'P 1'
#
loop_
_entity.id
_entity.type
_entity.pdbx_description
1 polymer ?
#
loop_
_entity_poly.entity_id
_entity_poly.type
_entity_poly.pdbx_seq_one_letter_code
_entity_poly.pdbx_strand_id
1 'polypeptide(L)'
;MAITRINRRNLLQIMGGEVKERHNVVIKFYGQDCHLCHALKPTYLEISDENNDVHFYAFNMDSGEGLEKKFGFSGVPTICFIRTGPKPTVKFMEEPKKPHEETWYHPTAIRMFIKENKRDA
;
A
#
# COMPACT_ATOMS: atom_id res chain seq x y z
N MET A 1 -0.20 -15.92 1.17
CA MET A 1 -1.37 -15.13 1.55
C MET A 1 -1.97 -14.38 0.40
N ALA A 2 -3.27 -14.22 0.41
CA ALA A 2 -3.95 -13.51 -0.66
C ALA A 2 -3.91 -11.99 -0.41
N ILE A 3 -3.82 -11.24 -1.49
CA ILE A 3 -3.99 -9.80 -1.46
C ILE A 3 -5.49 -9.50 -1.59
N THR A 4 -6.05 -8.78 -0.65
CA THR A 4 -7.47 -8.45 -0.65
C THR A 4 -7.70 -7.10 -1.35
N ARG A 5 -8.59 -7.09 -2.32
CA ARG A 5 -9.02 -5.84 -2.95
C ARG A 5 -10.03 -5.16 -2.03
N ILE A 6 -9.86 -3.87 -1.82
CA ILE A 6 -10.76 -3.08 -0.98
C ILE A 6 -11.43 -2.00 -1.82
N ASN A 7 -12.63 -1.60 -1.38
CA ASN A 7 -13.36 -0.52 -2.02
C ASN A 7 -13.07 0.83 -1.36
N ARG A 8 -13.62 1.90 -1.91
CA ARG A 8 -13.40 3.25 -1.40
C ARG A 8 -13.83 3.40 0.07
N ARG A 9 -14.94 2.80 0.44
CA ARG A 9 -15.44 2.86 1.82
C ARG A 9 -14.46 2.20 2.79
N ASN A 10 -13.99 1.02 2.47
CA ASN A 10 -13.01 0.30 3.30
C ASN A 10 -11.72 1.09 3.41
N LEU A 11 -11.25 1.64 2.30
CA LEU A 11 -10.04 2.46 2.28
C LEU A 11 -10.15 3.64 3.24
N LEU A 12 -11.26 4.38 3.16
CA LEU A 12 -11.47 5.55 4.00
C LEU A 12 -11.61 5.19 5.47
N GLN A 13 -12.21 4.05 5.79
CA GLN A 13 -12.29 3.55 7.17
C GLN A 13 -10.90 3.25 7.74
N ILE A 14 -10.06 2.57 6.96
CA ILE A 14 -8.71 2.23 7.40
C ILE A 14 -7.86 3.49 7.57
N MET A 15 -7.85 4.36 6.57
CA MET A 15 -7.01 5.54 6.57
C MET A 15 -7.54 6.65 7.48
N GLY A 16 -8.84 6.64 7.75
CA GLY A 16 -9.49 7.63 8.62
C GLY A 16 -9.47 7.31 10.10
N GLY A 17 -8.87 6.20 10.49
CA GLY A 17 -8.73 5.85 11.90
C GLY A 17 -9.95 5.19 12.53
N GLU A 18 -10.88 4.66 11.72
CA GLU A 18 -12.05 3.97 12.25
C GLU A 18 -11.74 2.56 12.75
N VAL A 19 -10.62 1.98 12.31
CA VAL A 19 -10.17 0.67 12.78
C VAL A 19 -9.41 0.85 14.08
N LYS A 20 -9.98 0.42 15.19
CA LYS A 20 -9.40 0.62 16.53
C LYS A 20 -8.44 -0.47 16.95
N GLU A 21 -8.52 -1.63 16.32
CA GLU A 21 -7.59 -2.72 16.57
C GLU A 21 -6.22 -2.39 15.98
N ARG A 22 -5.17 -2.89 16.63
CA ARG A 22 -3.80 -2.66 16.20
C ARG A 22 -3.39 -3.66 15.13
N HIS A 23 -3.22 -3.18 13.90
CA HIS A 23 -2.77 -3.98 12.78
C HIS A 23 -1.71 -3.25 11.99
N ASN A 24 -0.84 -4.02 11.35
CA ASN A 24 0.05 -3.53 10.31
C ASN A 24 -0.64 -3.74 8.97
N VAL A 25 -0.78 -2.69 8.19
CA VAL A 25 -1.51 -2.72 6.92
C VAL A 25 -0.67 -2.10 5.82
N VAL A 26 -0.61 -2.74 4.67
CA VAL A 26 0.00 -2.19 3.46
C VAL A 26 -1.07 -2.10 2.39
N ILE A 27 -1.14 -0.97 1.72
CA ILE A 27 -2.06 -0.76 0.61
C ILE A 27 -1.28 -0.37 -0.63
N LYS A 28 -1.51 -1.10 -1.72
CA LYS A 28 -1.00 -0.75 -3.04
C LYS A 28 -2.12 -0.08 -3.83
N PHE A 29 -1.88 1.14 -4.25
CA PHE A 29 -2.78 1.88 -5.13
C PHE A 29 -2.36 1.61 -6.57
N TYR A 30 -3.30 1.18 -7.41
CA TYR A 30 -3.02 0.82 -8.79
C TYR A 30 -4.09 1.38 -9.74
N GLY A 31 -3.78 1.38 -11.02
CA GLY A 31 -4.74 1.73 -12.08
C GLY A 31 -4.98 0.56 -13.00
N GLN A 32 -6.16 0.51 -13.61
CA GLN A 32 -6.52 -0.56 -14.53
C GLN A 32 -5.57 -0.64 -15.72
N ASP A 33 -5.17 0.51 -16.24
CA ASP A 33 -4.30 0.60 -17.42
C ASP A 33 -2.84 0.88 -17.06
N CYS A 34 -2.46 0.71 -15.81
CA CYS A 34 -1.11 0.97 -15.34
C CYS A 34 -0.23 -0.25 -15.59
N HIS A 35 0.65 -0.14 -16.57
CA HIS A 35 1.57 -1.21 -16.94
C HIS A 35 2.49 -1.61 -15.76
N LEU A 36 3.08 -0.62 -15.10
CA LEU A 36 3.97 -0.85 -13.97
C LEU A 36 3.25 -1.47 -12.77
N CYS A 37 1.99 -1.10 -12.57
CA CYS A 37 1.18 -1.68 -11.50
C CYS A 37 0.95 -3.17 -11.74
N HIS A 38 0.66 -3.55 -12.97
CA HIS A 38 0.45 -4.96 -13.33
C HIS A 38 1.75 -5.76 -13.20
N ALA A 39 2.87 -5.19 -13.62
CA ALA A 39 4.17 -5.84 -13.51
C ALA A 39 4.59 -6.05 -12.05
N LEU A 40 4.13 -5.19 -11.15
CA LEU A 40 4.42 -5.28 -9.72
C LEU A 40 3.64 -6.39 -9.00
N LYS A 41 2.52 -6.86 -9.55
CA LYS A 41 1.67 -7.85 -8.88
C LYS A 41 2.39 -9.08 -8.34
N PRO A 42 3.21 -9.79 -9.12
CA PRO A 42 3.89 -10.98 -8.60
C PRO A 42 4.81 -10.67 -7.42
N THR A 43 5.55 -9.57 -7.51
CA THR A 43 6.45 -9.13 -6.45
C THR A 43 5.67 -8.76 -5.19
N TYR A 44 4.56 -8.05 -5.34
CA TYR A 44 3.72 -7.66 -4.21
C TYR A 44 3.15 -8.88 -3.49
N LEU A 45 2.69 -9.89 -4.26
CA LEU A 45 2.20 -11.15 -3.70
C LEU A 45 3.31 -11.89 -2.93
N GLU A 46 4.49 -11.97 -3.51
CA GLU A 46 5.65 -12.61 -2.88
C GLU A 46 5.98 -11.93 -1.55
N ILE A 47 6.01 -10.60 -1.53
CA ILE A 47 6.29 -9.84 -0.31
C ILE A 47 5.17 -10.06 0.73
N SER A 48 3.91 -10.17 0.31
CA SER A 48 2.83 -10.47 1.24
C SER A 48 3.01 -11.84 1.89
N ASP A 49 3.49 -12.82 1.13
CA ASP A 49 3.75 -14.15 1.67
C ASP A 49 4.89 -14.17 2.68
N GLU A 50 5.82 -13.23 2.58
CA GLU A 50 6.94 -13.07 3.51
C GLU A 50 6.54 -12.39 4.83
N ASN A 51 5.36 -11.80 4.92
CA ASN A 51 4.94 -10.97 6.04
C ASN A 51 3.54 -11.35 6.52
N ASN A 52 3.42 -12.49 7.20
CA ASN A 52 2.13 -13.01 7.67
C ASN A 52 1.47 -12.14 8.75
N ASP A 53 2.22 -11.27 9.39
CA ASP A 53 1.74 -10.36 10.42
C ASP A 53 1.32 -8.99 9.87
N VAL A 54 1.26 -8.87 8.55
CA VAL A 54 0.84 -7.65 7.86
C VAL A 54 -0.33 -7.98 6.93
N HIS A 55 -1.34 -7.13 6.95
CA HIS A 55 -2.48 -7.23 6.02
C HIS A 55 -2.16 -6.49 4.73
N PHE A 56 -2.22 -7.18 3.61
CA PHE A 56 -1.92 -6.59 2.30
C PHE A 56 -3.19 -6.38 1.50
N TYR A 57 -3.42 -5.14 1.12
CA TYR A 57 -4.58 -4.73 0.33
C TYR A 57 -4.16 -4.09 -0.99
N ALA A 58 -5.09 -4.07 -1.92
CA ALA A 58 -4.93 -3.34 -3.18
C ALA A 58 -6.18 -2.49 -3.43
N PHE A 59 -5.98 -1.27 -3.90
CA PHE A 59 -7.06 -0.35 -4.20
C PHE A 59 -6.93 0.20 -5.61
N ASN A 60 -8.01 0.06 -6.41
CA ASN A 60 -8.04 0.55 -7.78
C ASN A 60 -8.37 2.05 -7.80
N MET A 61 -7.43 2.86 -8.26
CA MET A 61 -7.57 4.32 -8.32
C MET A 61 -8.58 4.81 -9.36
N ASP A 62 -9.09 3.93 -10.21
CA ASP A 62 -10.19 4.29 -11.11
C ASP A 62 -11.45 4.66 -10.31
N SER A 63 -11.54 4.19 -9.05
CA SER A 63 -12.60 4.56 -8.09
C SER A 63 -12.10 5.55 -7.04
N GLY A 64 -10.94 6.16 -7.29
CA GLY A 64 -10.22 6.96 -6.30
C GLY A 64 -10.22 8.46 -6.57
N GLU A 65 -11.21 8.98 -7.27
CA GLU A 65 -11.27 10.41 -7.59
C GLU A 65 -11.10 11.27 -6.32
N GLY A 66 -10.16 12.20 -6.37
CA GLY A 66 -9.87 13.11 -5.28
C GLY A 66 -8.97 12.57 -4.18
N LEU A 67 -8.67 11.27 -4.17
CA LEU A 67 -7.87 10.67 -3.10
C LEU A 67 -6.40 11.08 -3.15
N GLU A 68 -5.84 11.27 -4.34
CA GLU A 68 -4.46 11.71 -4.47
C GLU A 68 -4.24 13.03 -3.76
N LYS A 69 -5.13 13.98 -3.99
CA LYS A 69 -5.09 15.29 -3.35
C LYS A 69 -5.32 15.17 -1.85
N LYS A 70 -6.28 14.37 -1.46
CA LYS A 70 -6.65 14.20 -0.03
C LYS A 70 -5.50 13.62 0.78
N PHE A 71 -4.78 12.64 0.26
CA PHE A 71 -3.73 11.95 0.99
C PHE A 71 -2.32 12.38 0.62
N GLY A 72 -2.19 13.28 -0.34
CA GLY A 72 -0.90 13.89 -0.67
C GLY A 72 0.05 13.01 -1.46
N PHE A 73 -0.47 12.11 -2.31
CA PHE A 73 0.37 11.34 -3.22
C PHE A 73 -0.03 11.61 -4.67
N SER A 74 0.81 11.20 -5.60
CA SER A 74 0.61 11.45 -7.02
C SER A 74 0.99 10.24 -7.84
N GLY A 75 0.06 9.77 -8.65
CA GLY A 75 0.29 8.67 -9.59
C GLY A 75 0.22 7.28 -8.98
N VAL A 76 0.31 6.28 -9.84
CA VAL A 76 0.31 4.86 -9.50
C VAL A 76 1.46 4.16 -10.22
N PRO A 77 2.04 3.10 -9.67
CA PRO A 77 1.70 2.50 -8.38
C PRO A 77 2.16 3.39 -7.22
N THR A 78 1.44 3.34 -6.13
CA THR A 78 1.83 3.98 -4.86
C THR A 78 1.56 2.98 -3.75
N ILE A 79 2.47 2.93 -2.78
CA ILE A 79 2.36 2.01 -1.64
C ILE A 79 2.38 2.84 -0.36
N CYS A 80 1.47 2.52 0.56
CA CYS A 80 1.48 3.13 1.88
C CYS A 80 1.45 2.06 2.97
N PHE A 81 1.93 2.44 4.14
CA PHE A 81 1.89 1.62 5.34
C PHE A 81 1.02 2.31 6.38
N ILE A 82 0.07 1.58 6.94
CA ILE A 82 -0.81 2.10 7.96
C ILE A 82 -0.68 1.23 9.20
N ARG A 83 -0.44 1.88 10.33
CA ARG A 83 -0.54 1.23 11.63
C ARG A 83 -1.87 1.65 12.23
N THR A 84 -2.83 0.74 12.24
CA THR A 84 -4.15 1.02 12.79
C THR A 84 -4.13 0.99 14.31
N GLY A 85 -5.17 1.51 14.93
CA GLY A 85 -5.32 1.57 16.37
C GLY A 85 -5.91 2.90 16.82
N PRO A 86 -5.93 3.15 18.15
CA PRO A 86 -6.45 4.42 18.67
C PRO A 86 -5.70 5.65 18.16
N LYS A 87 -4.42 5.49 17.83
CA LYS A 87 -3.59 6.55 17.25
C LYS A 87 -2.98 6.05 15.95
N PRO A 88 -3.75 6.06 14.86
CA PRO A 88 -3.27 5.51 13.59
C PRO A 88 -2.18 6.39 12.97
N THR A 89 -1.26 5.75 12.25
CA THR A 89 -0.27 6.46 11.47
C THR A 89 -0.32 5.96 10.03
N VAL A 90 -0.11 6.88 9.09
CA VAL A 90 -0.09 6.57 7.66
C VAL A 90 1.21 7.11 7.08
N LYS A 91 1.92 6.27 6.35
CA LYS A 91 3.16 6.68 5.69
C LYS A 91 3.17 6.16 4.26
N PHE A 92 3.46 7.04 3.32
CA PHE A 92 3.58 6.68 1.91
C PHE A 92 5.05 6.45 1.55
N MET A 93 5.29 5.46 0.69
CA MET A 93 6.63 5.31 0.12
C MET A 93 6.95 6.51 -0.76
N GLU A 94 8.18 7.00 -0.64
CA GLU A 94 8.68 8.05 -1.51
C GLU A 94 8.84 7.52 -2.93
N GLU A 95 8.66 8.38 -3.91
CA GLU A 95 8.93 8.03 -5.29
C GLU A 95 10.40 7.65 -5.46
N PRO A 96 10.70 6.58 -6.20
CA PRO A 96 12.09 6.17 -6.39
C PRO A 96 12.85 7.21 -7.22
N LYS A 97 14.07 7.53 -6.79
CA LYS A 97 14.94 8.44 -7.54
C LYS A 97 15.38 7.82 -8.87
N LYS A 98 15.57 6.51 -8.87
CA LYS A 98 15.91 5.71 -10.05
C LYS A 98 14.91 4.57 -10.14
N PRO A 99 13.77 4.77 -10.82
CA PRO A 99 12.73 3.76 -10.88
C PRO A 99 13.22 2.45 -11.51
N HIS A 100 12.71 1.35 -10.98
CA HIS A 100 12.91 0.05 -11.59
C HIS A 100 12.10 -0.01 -12.89
N GLU A 101 12.72 -0.47 -13.97
CA GLU A 101 12.08 -0.47 -15.29
C GLU A 101 10.80 -1.30 -15.36
N GLU A 102 10.75 -2.39 -14.60
CA GLU A 102 9.61 -3.31 -14.63
C GLU A 102 8.55 -3.02 -13.58
N THR A 103 8.97 -2.62 -12.37
CA THR A 103 8.06 -2.57 -11.21
C THR A 103 7.94 -1.20 -10.55
N TRP A 104 8.55 -0.16 -11.11
CA TRP A 104 8.61 1.19 -10.54
C TRP A 104 9.40 1.23 -9.24
N TYR A 105 8.90 0.57 -8.18
CA TYR A 105 9.65 0.41 -6.94
C TYR A 105 10.60 -0.78 -7.04
N HIS A 106 11.81 -0.63 -6.53
CA HIS A 106 12.70 -1.77 -6.37
C HIS A 106 12.13 -2.69 -5.29
N PRO A 107 12.07 -4.00 -5.53
CA PRO A 107 11.53 -4.93 -4.52
C PRO A 107 12.20 -4.83 -3.17
N THR A 108 13.52 -4.60 -3.14
CA THR A 108 14.26 -4.41 -1.88
C THR A 108 13.80 -3.16 -1.15
N ALA A 109 13.44 -2.08 -1.87
CA ALA A 109 12.94 -0.85 -1.25
C ALA A 109 11.58 -1.08 -0.58
N ILE A 110 10.71 -1.87 -1.21
CA ILE A 110 9.42 -2.22 -0.61
C ILE A 110 9.62 -3.02 0.67
N ARG A 111 10.51 -4.02 0.63
CA ARG A 111 10.81 -4.86 1.80
C ARG A 111 11.36 -4.04 2.96
N MET A 112 12.27 -3.11 2.68
CA MET A 112 12.82 -2.23 3.69
C MET A 112 11.78 -1.28 4.26
N PHE A 113 10.92 -0.74 3.42
CA PHE A 113 9.83 0.15 3.85
C PHE A 113 8.91 -0.55 4.84
N ILE A 114 8.53 -1.79 4.56
CA ILE A 114 7.69 -2.60 5.45
C ILE A 114 8.41 -2.87 6.75
N LYS A 115 9.67 -3.29 6.68
CA LYS A 115 10.48 -3.59 7.86
C LYS A 115 10.62 -2.38 8.79
N GLU A 116 10.85 -1.20 8.22
CA GLU A 116 11.02 0.03 8.99
C GLU A 116 9.73 0.52 9.64
N ASN A 117 8.58 0.22 9.05
CA ASN A 117 7.29 0.72 9.55
C ASN A 117 6.51 -0.29 10.37
N LYS A 118 6.83 -1.56 10.24
CA LYS A 118 6.17 -2.64 10.93
C LYS A 118 6.45 -2.56 12.43
N ARG A 119 5.40 -2.72 13.22
CA ARG A 119 5.52 -2.80 14.67
C ARG A 119 5.12 -4.18 15.14
N ASP A 120 5.57 -4.53 16.33
CA ASP A 120 5.12 -5.75 16.99
C ASP A 120 3.64 -5.59 17.38
N ALA A 121 2.87 -6.61 17.13
CA ALA A 121 1.44 -6.61 17.43
C ALA A 121 1.18 -6.60 18.95
#